data_fc902f5c45f94467db30c0307d9d40d0
#
_entry.id   fc902f5c45f94467db30c0307d9d40d0
#
_cell.length_a   1.000
_cell.length_b   1.000
_cell.length_c   1.000
_cell.angle_alpha   90.00
_cell.angle_beta   90.00
_cell.angle_gamma   90.00
#
_symmetry.space_group_name_H-M   'P 1'
#
loop_
_entity.id
_entity.type
_entity.pdbx_description
1 polymer ?
#
loop_
_entity_poly.entity_id
_entity_poly.type
_entity_poly.pdbx_seq_one_letter_code
_entity_poly.pdbx_strand_id
1 'polypeptide(L)'
;MTMWTEYRVTMRFTENLMGGVPKNPDLIADWLNARKATEPEFEKRKVQADMVGEVLETIDELVEEATETIGSAEEMRAWTGFQQDDLGLFVRADHVKAHLKDCANVLRGYLDLKALRSKVADRVYPFPKRIRLVRDGAVLADPDGYWEHPVHVGTPQGKRSALKRTDYVEGVTIVVEPLKVLADKMITLPLLQQMLEYGGIHGFGAERGLGYGQYEAEIEQLS
;
A
#
# COMPACT_ATOMS: atom_id res chain seq x y z
N MET A 1 17.36 5.96 -25.72
CA MET A 1 16.90 6.61 -24.48
C MET A 1 15.87 5.67 -23.85
N THR A 2 16.04 5.32 -22.58
CA THR A 2 15.04 4.52 -21.85
C THR A 2 13.83 5.40 -21.58
N MET A 3 12.63 4.82 -21.71
CA MET A 3 11.36 5.49 -21.38
C MET A 3 11.20 5.70 -19.86
N TRP A 4 11.94 4.94 -19.07
CA TRP A 4 11.83 4.89 -17.63
C TRP A 4 13.11 5.33 -16.94
N THR A 5 12.96 6.10 -15.87
CA THR A 5 14.00 6.29 -14.85
C THR A 5 13.66 5.35 -13.70
N GLU A 6 14.65 4.63 -13.20
CA GLU A 6 14.47 3.64 -12.15
C GLU A 6 15.11 4.12 -10.86
N TYR A 7 14.41 3.91 -9.75
CA TYR A 7 14.87 4.27 -8.42
C TYR A 7 14.75 3.08 -7.48
N ARG A 8 15.60 3.06 -6.44
CA ARG A 8 15.40 2.27 -5.23
C ARG A 8 14.86 3.19 -4.15
N VAL A 9 13.76 2.81 -3.50
CA VAL A 9 13.20 3.52 -2.36
C VAL A 9 13.23 2.58 -1.16
N THR A 10 13.93 2.99 -0.10
CA THR A 10 13.97 2.28 1.18
C THR A 10 13.17 3.07 2.19
N MET A 11 12.17 2.46 2.81
CA MET A 11 11.35 3.06 3.87
C MET A 11 11.60 2.30 5.16
N ARG A 12 12.21 2.96 6.16
CA ARG A 12 12.46 2.41 7.50
C ARG A 12 11.42 2.95 8.45
N PHE A 13 10.59 2.09 8.99
CA PHE A 13 9.51 2.49 9.89
C PHE A 13 10.07 2.83 11.27
N THR A 14 9.79 4.03 11.72
CA THR A 14 10.16 4.56 13.06
C THR A 14 9.06 4.31 14.07
N GLU A 15 7.82 4.13 13.59
CA GLU A 15 6.64 3.77 14.37
C GLU A 15 6.06 2.46 13.86
N ASN A 16 5.24 1.80 14.69
CA ASN A 16 4.61 0.54 14.33
C ASN A 16 3.85 0.66 13.01
N LEU A 17 4.17 -0.22 12.07
CA LEU A 17 3.39 -0.35 10.85
C LEU A 17 2.14 -1.18 11.14
N MET A 18 0.97 -0.60 10.90
CA MET A 18 -0.33 -1.23 11.14
C MET A 18 -0.88 -1.85 9.84
N GLY A 19 -1.30 -3.11 9.93
CA GLY A 19 -1.87 -3.83 8.80
C GLY A 19 -3.29 -3.36 8.45
N GLY A 20 -3.52 -3.05 7.17
CA GLY A 20 -4.78 -2.48 6.70
C GLY A 20 -5.64 -3.43 5.85
N VAL A 21 -5.23 -4.69 5.69
CA VAL A 21 -5.97 -5.66 4.89
C VAL A 21 -6.96 -6.40 5.78
N PRO A 22 -8.26 -6.44 5.44
CA PRO A 22 -9.23 -7.25 6.18
C PRO A 22 -8.82 -8.71 6.22
N LYS A 23 -8.96 -9.37 7.37
CA LYS A 23 -8.69 -10.80 7.54
C LYS A 23 -9.93 -11.70 7.44
N ASN A 24 -11.10 -11.12 7.21
CA ASN A 24 -12.33 -11.87 6.97
C ASN A 24 -12.49 -12.12 5.46
N PRO A 25 -12.64 -13.38 4.99
CA PRO A 25 -12.76 -13.72 3.58
C PRO A 25 -13.91 -12.99 2.88
N ASP A 26 -15.09 -12.89 3.50
CA ASP A 26 -16.25 -12.20 2.92
C ASP A 26 -15.98 -10.71 2.75
N LEU A 27 -15.37 -10.07 3.75
CA LEU A 27 -14.98 -8.66 3.68
C LEU A 27 -13.88 -8.41 2.63
N ILE A 28 -12.97 -9.38 2.43
CA ILE A 28 -11.96 -9.30 1.39
C ILE A 28 -12.61 -9.38 0.02
N ALA A 29 -13.51 -10.32 -0.19
CA ALA A 29 -14.25 -10.46 -1.44
C ALA A 29 -15.05 -9.19 -1.75
N ASP A 30 -15.78 -8.65 -0.78
CA ASP A 30 -16.54 -7.40 -0.93
C ASP A 30 -15.62 -6.20 -1.21
N TRP A 31 -14.49 -6.12 -0.51
CA TRP A 31 -13.51 -5.05 -0.68
C TRP A 31 -12.83 -5.10 -2.06
N LEU A 32 -12.53 -6.30 -2.56
CA LEU A 32 -11.98 -6.49 -3.90
C LEU A 32 -13.04 -6.20 -4.97
N ASN A 33 -14.27 -6.68 -4.79
CA ASN A 33 -15.38 -6.39 -5.71
C ASN A 33 -15.71 -4.89 -5.78
N ALA A 34 -15.67 -4.17 -4.67
CA ALA A 34 -15.86 -2.72 -4.63
C ALA A 34 -14.75 -1.94 -5.38
N ARG A 35 -13.59 -2.56 -5.61
CA ARG A 35 -12.47 -2.01 -6.38
C ARG A 35 -12.38 -2.56 -7.80
N LYS A 36 -13.30 -3.43 -8.17
CA LYS A 36 -13.42 -3.94 -9.54
C LYS A 36 -13.56 -2.76 -10.48
N ALA A 37 -12.58 -2.59 -11.34
CA ALA A 37 -12.66 -1.57 -12.37
C ALA A 37 -13.82 -1.90 -13.31
N THR A 38 -14.52 -0.88 -13.81
CA THR A 38 -15.44 -1.08 -14.93
C THR A 38 -14.66 -1.66 -16.11
N GLU A 39 -15.33 -2.44 -16.97
CA GLU A 39 -14.67 -3.06 -18.14
C GLU A 39 -13.76 -2.10 -18.92
N PRO A 40 -14.17 -0.86 -19.24
CA PRO A 40 -13.29 0.12 -19.90
C PRO A 40 -12.08 0.55 -19.08
N GLU A 41 -12.19 0.57 -17.75
CA GLU A 41 -11.08 0.90 -16.87
C GLU A 41 -10.12 -0.28 -16.71
N PHE A 42 -10.64 -1.51 -16.72
CA PHE A 42 -9.83 -2.72 -16.69
C PHE A 42 -8.98 -2.85 -17.95
N GLU A 43 -9.57 -2.65 -19.13
CA GLU A 43 -8.83 -2.67 -20.40
C GLU A 43 -7.73 -1.59 -20.45
N LYS A 44 -8.01 -0.37 -19.98
CA LYS A 44 -6.98 0.67 -19.85
C LYS A 44 -5.85 0.26 -18.91
N ARG A 45 -6.17 -0.36 -17.78
CA ARG A 45 -5.18 -0.85 -16.81
C ARG A 45 -4.36 -2.01 -17.40
N LYS A 46 -4.99 -2.90 -18.17
CA LYS A 46 -4.31 -4.00 -18.84
C LYS A 46 -3.27 -3.50 -19.83
N VAL A 47 -3.66 -2.57 -20.72
CA VAL A 47 -2.73 -1.95 -21.67
C VAL A 47 -1.56 -1.25 -20.93
N GLN A 48 -1.85 -0.58 -19.81
CA GLN A 48 -0.85 0.10 -19.01
C GLN A 48 0.08 -0.88 -18.28
N ALA A 49 -0.47 -2.00 -17.77
CA ALA A 49 0.31 -3.06 -17.14
C ALA A 49 1.23 -3.76 -18.15
N ASP A 50 0.72 -4.07 -19.34
CA ASP A 50 1.51 -4.64 -20.42
C ASP A 50 2.69 -3.74 -20.82
N MET A 51 2.48 -2.42 -20.85
CA MET A 51 3.53 -1.44 -21.13
C MET A 51 4.65 -1.41 -20.09
N VAL A 52 4.37 -1.74 -18.85
CA VAL A 52 5.36 -1.73 -17.74
C VAL A 52 5.86 -3.14 -17.40
N GLY A 53 5.38 -4.17 -18.10
CA GLY A 53 5.74 -5.56 -17.83
C GLY A 53 5.13 -6.10 -16.53
N GLU A 54 4.00 -5.55 -16.12
CA GLU A 54 3.26 -5.98 -14.94
C GLU A 54 2.19 -7.02 -15.34
N VAL A 55 2.07 -8.12 -14.61
CA VAL A 55 0.98 -9.07 -14.76
C VAL A 55 -0.19 -8.61 -13.89
N LEU A 56 -1.37 -8.44 -14.47
CA LEU A 56 -2.59 -8.18 -13.72
C LEU A 56 -3.10 -9.48 -13.13
N GLU A 57 -3.16 -9.54 -11.81
CA GLU A 57 -3.85 -10.62 -11.10
C GLU A 57 -5.37 -10.42 -11.24
N THR A 58 -6.08 -11.48 -11.50
CA THR A 58 -7.54 -11.45 -11.50
C THR A 58 -8.04 -11.28 -10.06
N ILE A 59 -9.28 -10.76 -9.92
CA ILE A 59 -9.89 -10.64 -8.59
C ILE A 59 -10.08 -12.01 -7.96
N ASP A 60 -10.41 -13.01 -8.76
CA ASP A 60 -10.62 -14.38 -8.31
C ASP A 60 -9.32 -14.98 -7.75
N GLU A 61 -8.18 -14.79 -8.42
CA GLU A 61 -6.85 -15.18 -7.91
C GLU A 61 -6.51 -14.46 -6.59
N LEU A 62 -6.82 -13.16 -6.48
CA LEU A 62 -6.60 -12.40 -5.25
C LEU A 62 -7.50 -12.84 -4.10
N VAL A 63 -8.74 -13.23 -4.39
CA VAL A 63 -9.69 -13.78 -3.39
C VAL A 63 -9.22 -15.15 -2.93
N GLU A 64 -8.82 -16.02 -3.86
CA GLU A 64 -8.32 -17.36 -3.56
C GLU A 64 -7.07 -17.29 -2.67
N GLU A 65 -6.07 -16.47 -3.05
CA GLU A 65 -4.87 -16.22 -2.25
C GLU A 65 -5.18 -15.67 -0.86
N ALA A 66 -6.13 -14.73 -0.76
CA ALA A 66 -6.54 -14.17 0.51
C ALA A 66 -7.29 -15.18 1.38
N THR A 67 -8.08 -16.06 0.77
CA THR A 67 -8.91 -17.06 1.49
C THR A 67 -8.06 -18.21 2.03
N GLU A 68 -7.03 -18.64 1.32
CA GLU A 68 -6.11 -19.71 1.77
C GLU A 68 -5.33 -19.33 3.03
N THR A 69 -5.13 -18.04 3.27
CA THR A 69 -4.29 -17.52 4.36
C THR A 69 -5.07 -17.24 5.66
N ILE A 70 -6.40 -17.38 5.67
CA ILE A 70 -7.26 -16.87 6.76
C ILE A 70 -8.04 -17.99 7.47
N GLY A 71 -7.90 -18.05 8.81
CA GLY A 71 -8.67 -18.97 9.68
C GLY A 71 -10.17 -18.65 9.78
N SER A 72 -10.88 -19.30 10.72
CA SER A 72 -12.36 -19.28 10.79
C SER A 72 -13.00 -17.87 10.83
N ALA A 73 -14.08 -17.71 10.05
CA ALA A 73 -14.71 -16.43 9.69
C ALA A 73 -15.34 -15.62 10.86
N GLU A 74 -15.71 -16.24 11.97
CA GLU A 74 -16.49 -15.56 13.01
C GLU A 74 -15.64 -14.68 13.96
N GLU A 75 -14.40 -15.07 14.23
CA GLU A 75 -13.50 -14.31 15.11
C GLU A 75 -12.84 -13.13 14.45
N MET A 76 -12.92 -13.03 13.11
CA MET A 76 -12.14 -12.07 12.32
C MET A 76 -12.95 -10.89 11.75
N ARG A 77 -14.21 -10.71 12.14
CA ARG A 77 -15.11 -9.69 11.53
C ARG A 77 -14.64 -8.25 11.63
N ALA A 78 -13.77 -7.93 12.57
CA ALA A 78 -13.20 -6.59 12.74
C ALA A 78 -11.67 -6.61 12.73
N TRP A 79 -11.07 -7.66 12.19
CA TRP A 79 -9.62 -7.84 12.18
C TRP A 79 -9.01 -7.39 10.85
N THR A 80 -8.00 -6.53 10.95
CA THR A 80 -7.15 -6.13 9.81
C THR A 80 -5.70 -6.53 10.09
N GLY A 81 -4.94 -6.85 9.05
CA GLY A 81 -3.56 -7.27 9.19
C GLY A 81 -2.78 -7.09 7.89
N PHE A 82 -1.77 -7.92 7.70
CA PHE A 82 -0.93 -7.95 6.52
C PHE A 82 -1.31 -9.11 5.61
N GLN A 83 -0.94 -9.02 4.35
CA GLN A 83 -0.90 -10.17 3.45
C GLN A 83 0.35 -10.99 3.74
N GLN A 84 0.24 -12.30 3.55
CA GLN A 84 1.27 -13.28 3.82
C GLN A 84 1.26 -14.34 2.73
N ASP A 85 2.42 -14.88 2.39
CA ASP A 85 2.61 -16.06 1.55
C ASP A 85 3.73 -16.92 2.11
N ASP A 86 4.15 -17.97 1.41
CA ASP A 86 5.21 -18.91 1.83
C ASP A 86 6.54 -18.22 2.17
N LEU A 87 6.77 -17.01 1.67
CA LEU A 87 7.98 -16.22 1.93
C LEU A 87 7.82 -15.25 3.10
N GLY A 88 6.61 -15.11 3.67
CA GLY A 88 6.30 -14.24 4.80
C GLY A 88 5.47 -13.02 4.46
N LEU A 89 5.47 -12.04 5.34
CA LEU A 89 4.62 -10.85 5.26
C LEU A 89 5.05 -9.91 4.13
N PHE A 90 4.07 -9.31 3.48
CA PHE A 90 4.31 -8.33 2.44
C PHE A 90 3.23 -7.22 2.39
N VAL A 91 3.59 -6.11 1.79
CA VAL A 91 2.66 -5.08 1.33
C VAL A 91 2.64 -5.06 -0.20
N ARG A 92 1.50 -4.76 -0.79
CA ARG A 92 1.37 -4.72 -2.24
C ARG A 92 1.92 -3.41 -2.80
N ALA A 93 2.46 -3.47 -4.01
CA ALA A 93 2.95 -2.31 -4.74
C ALA A 93 1.87 -1.24 -4.95
N ASP A 94 0.61 -1.64 -5.15
CA ASP A 94 -0.51 -0.71 -5.28
C ASP A 94 -0.80 0.08 -4.00
N HIS A 95 -0.50 -0.46 -2.81
CA HIS A 95 -0.56 0.29 -1.55
C HIS A 95 0.50 1.41 -1.52
N VAL A 96 1.74 1.12 -1.96
CA VAL A 96 2.79 2.14 -2.10
C VAL A 96 2.37 3.20 -3.12
N LYS A 97 1.84 2.80 -4.26
CA LYS A 97 1.32 3.72 -5.27
C LYS A 97 0.17 4.57 -4.74
N ALA A 98 -0.75 3.97 -3.97
CA ALA A 98 -1.85 4.70 -3.33
C ALA A 98 -1.32 5.75 -2.35
N HIS A 99 -0.35 5.37 -1.53
CA HIS A 99 0.30 6.28 -0.58
C HIS A 99 0.96 7.48 -1.28
N LEU A 100 1.76 7.24 -2.32
CA LEU A 100 2.37 8.33 -3.11
C LEU A 100 1.31 9.23 -3.75
N LYS A 101 0.18 8.68 -4.21
CA LYS A 101 -0.95 9.47 -4.73
C LYS A 101 -1.62 10.31 -3.64
N ASP A 102 -1.70 9.82 -2.41
CA ASP A 102 -2.24 10.57 -1.27
C ASP A 102 -1.31 11.73 -0.91
N CYS A 103 0.00 11.49 -0.82
CA CYS A 103 1.02 12.53 -0.63
C CYS A 103 0.93 13.60 -1.73
N ALA A 104 0.86 13.18 -2.99
CA ALA A 104 0.71 14.08 -4.13
C ALA A 104 -0.58 14.92 -4.08
N ASN A 105 -1.67 14.35 -3.56
CA ASN A 105 -2.93 15.07 -3.42
C ASN A 105 -2.86 16.23 -2.41
N VAL A 106 -2.11 16.07 -1.35
CA VAL A 106 -1.88 17.12 -0.35
C VAL A 106 -0.86 18.14 -0.86
N LEU A 107 0.28 17.66 -1.36
CA LEU A 107 1.38 18.51 -1.80
C LEU A 107 1.05 19.36 -3.05
N ARG A 108 0.04 18.97 -3.85
CA ARG A 108 -0.37 19.75 -5.03
C ARG A 108 -0.72 21.21 -4.71
N GLY A 109 -1.33 21.45 -3.55
CA GLY A 109 -1.68 22.80 -3.09
C GLY A 109 -0.48 23.57 -2.57
N TYR A 110 0.39 22.91 -1.84
CA TYR A 110 1.62 23.48 -1.29
C TYR A 110 2.63 23.86 -2.40
N LEU A 111 2.76 23.03 -3.43
CA LEU A 111 3.70 23.22 -4.53
C LEU A 111 3.11 23.95 -5.75
N ASP A 112 1.84 24.32 -5.69
CA ASP A 112 1.08 24.88 -6.83
C ASP A 112 1.17 24.01 -8.11
N LEU A 113 1.15 22.69 -7.95
CA LEU A 113 1.27 21.73 -9.05
C LEU A 113 -0.11 21.14 -9.41
N LYS A 114 -0.69 21.60 -10.50
CA LYS A 114 -1.99 21.10 -10.99
C LYS A 114 -1.92 19.62 -11.33
N ALA A 115 -2.98 18.89 -10.93
CA ALA A 115 -3.19 17.47 -11.26
C ALA A 115 -2.04 16.52 -10.82
N LEU A 116 -1.29 16.87 -9.75
CA LEU A 116 -0.13 16.08 -9.31
C LEU A 116 -0.51 14.63 -9.01
N ARG A 117 -1.65 14.40 -8.32
CA ARG A 117 -2.16 13.05 -8.03
C ARG A 117 -2.35 12.20 -9.29
N SER A 118 -2.94 12.77 -10.35
CA SER A 118 -3.12 12.05 -11.63
C SER A 118 -1.77 11.81 -12.33
N LYS A 119 -0.87 12.80 -12.28
CA LYS A 119 0.49 12.62 -12.83
C LYS A 119 1.24 11.47 -12.16
N VAL A 120 1.15 11.33 -10.83
CA VAL A 120 1.73 10.21 -10.10
C VAL A 120 1.04 8.89 -10.49
N ALA A 121 -0.29 8.88 -10.61
CA ALA A 121 -1.04 7.69 -11.00
C ALA A 121 -0.60 7.13 -12.36
N ASP A 122 -0.30 8.02 -13.32
CA ASP A 122 0.01 7.64 -14.69
C ASP A 122 1.50 7.42 -14.96
N ARG A 123 2.39 7.78 -14.03
CA ARG A 123 3.85 7.84 -14.27
C ARG A 123 4.70 7.09 -13.27
N VAL A 124 4.14 6.67 -12.14
CA VAL A 124 4.91 6.03 -11.06
C VAL A 124 4.42 4.62 -10.84
N TYR A 125 5.33 3.66 -10.95
CA TYR A 125 5.05 2.22 -10.88
C TYR A 125 6.03 1.54 -9.93
N PRO A 126 5.58 1.17 -8.70
CA PRO A 126 6.41 0.42 -7.75
C PRO A 126 6.48 -1.06 -8.13
N PHE A 127 7.64 -1.65 -7.92
CA PHE A 127 7.92 -3.09 -8.03
C PHE A 127 8.74 -3.57 -6.82
N PRO A 128 8.75 -4.90 -6.55
CA PRO A 128 7.89 -5.95 -7.11
C PRO A 128 6.44 -5.79 -6.63
N LYS A 129 5.50 -6.58 -7.16
CA LYS A 129 4.09 -6.57 -6.70
C LYS A 129 3.94 -6.82 -5.21
N ARG A 130 4.74 -7.76 -4.65
CA ARG A 130 4.80 -8.12 -3.23
C ARG A 130 6.11 -7.58 -2.65
N ILE A 131 6.02 -6.52 -1.88
CA ILE A 131 7.15 -5.86 -1.24
C ILE A 131 7.26 -6.40 0.17
N ARG A 132 8.36 -7.10 0.49
CA ARG A 132 8.55 -7.81 1.76
C ARG A 132 8.74 -6.85 2.92
N LEU A 133 8.19 -7.26 4.08
CA LEU A 133 8.48 -6.63 5.36
C LEU A 133 9.74 -7.28 5.91
N VAL A 134 10.80 -6.51 6.02
CA VAL A 134 12.14 -7.01 6.39
C VAL A 134 12.59 -6.37 7.70
N ARG A 135 13.16 -7.16 8.61
CA ARG A 135 13.81 -6.69 9.83
C ARG A 135 15.12 -7.46 9.99
N ASP A 136 16.22 -6.72 10.24
CA ASP A 136 17.57 -7.28 10.38
C ASP A 136 18.00 -8.20 9.21
N GLY A 137 17.58 -7.85 8.00
CA GLY A 137 17.89 -8.60 6.77
C GLY A 137 17.02 -9.84 6.54
N ALA A 138 16.09 -10.17 7.43
CA ALA A 138 15.19 -11.31 7.29
C ALA A 138 13.76 -10.86 7.02
N VAL A 139 13.05 -11.59 6.15
CA VAL A 139 11.60 -11.38 5.92
C VAL A 139 10.84 -11.86 7.15
N LEU A 140 9.89 -11.06 7.63
CA LEU A 140 9.03 -11.44 8.74
C LEU A 140 8.03 -12.52 8.31
N ALA A 141 7.96 -13.59 9.09
CA ALA A 141 6.96 -14.63 8.88
C ALA A 141 5.58 -14.18 9.38
N ASP A 142 5.52 -13.61 10.60
CA ASP A 142 4.28 -13.27 11.29
C ASP A 142 4.31 -11.82 11.81
N PRO A 143 3.14 -11.23 12.13
CA PRO A 143 3.07 -9.96 12.85
C PRO A 143 3.67 -10.10 14.26
N ASP A 144 4.18 -8.98 14.81
CA ASP A 144 4.71 -8.96 16.17
C ASP A 144 3.59 -9.01 17.23
N GLY A 145 2.41 -8.57 16.86
CA GLY A 145 1.24 -8.60 17.72
C GLY A 145 0.05 -7.91 17.08
N TYR A 146 -0.94 -7.64 17.90
CA TYR A 146 -2.14 -6.92 17.49
C TYR A 146 -2.52 -5.88 18.53
N TRP A 147 -3.21 -4.84 18.07
CA TRP A 147 -3.78 -3.81 18.88
C TRP A 147 -5.30 -3.84 18.78
N GLU A 148 -5.97 -3.83 19.93
CA GLU A 148 -7.43 -3.80 20.01
C GLU A 148 -7.89 -2.45 20.54
N HIS A 149 -8.85 -1.85 19.88
CA HIS A 149 -9.42 -0.58 20.30
C HIS A 149 -10.90 -0.47 19.91
N PRO A 150 -11.70 0.25 20.72
CA PRO A 150 -13.09 0.50 20.39
C PRO A 150 -13.19 1.45 19.20
N VAL A 151 -14.04 1.12 18.25
CA VAL A 151 -14.41 1.97 17.11
C VAL A 151 -15.90 2.22 17.11
N HIS A 152 -16.31 3.40 16.65
CA HIS A 152 -17.71 3.72 16.47
C HIS A 152 -18.11 3.42 15.02
N VAL A 153 -18.96 2.43 14.85
CA VAL A 153 -19.51 2.06 13.54
C VAL A 153 -20.89 2.67 13.39
N GLY A 154 -21.08 3.44 12.32
CA GLY A 154 -22.39 3.95 11.92
C GLY A 154 -23.22 2.81 11.34
N THR A 155 -24.39 2.51 11.93
CA THR A 155 -25.35 1.56 11.39
C THR A 155 -26.66 2.29 11.05
N PRO A 156 -27.56 1.71 10.22
CA PRO A 156 -28.87 2.29 9.97
C PRO A 156 -29.69 2.52 11.26
N GLN A 157 -29.36 1.78 12.33
CA GLN A 157 -30.03 1.89 13.64
C GLN A 157 -29.29 2.81 14.64
N GLY A 158 -28.24 3.52 14.18
CA GLY A 158 -27.44 4.43 15.01
C GLY A 158 -25.99 4.03 15.15
N LYS A 159 -25.25 4.78 15.97
CA LYS A 159 -23.83 4.47 16.25
C LYS A 159 -23.73 3.32 17.23
N ARG A 160 -22.94 2.32 16.89
CA ARG A 160 -22.58 1.20 17.78
C ARG A 160 -21.09 1.20 18.03
N SER A 161 -20.69 0.84 19.23
CA SER A 161 -19.30 0.53 19.55
C SER A 161 -18.97 -0.90 19.09
N ALA A 162 -17.87 -1.05 18.37
CA ALA A 162 -17.32 -2.34 18.00
C ALA A 162 -15.85 -2.39 18.40
N LEU A 163 -15.33 -3.57 18.69
CA LEU A 163 -13.91 -3.78 18.93
C LEU A 163 -13.24 -4.06 17.58
N LYS A 164 -12.21 -3.27 17.23
CA LYS A 164 -11.37 -3.49 16.07
C LYS A 164 -10.03 -4.02 16.50
N ARG A 165 -9.59 -5.08 15.85
CA ARG A 165 -8.26 -5.66 16.02
C ARG A 165 -7.42 -5.33 14.78
N THR A 166 -6.20 -4.84 15.00
CA THR A 166 -5.27 -4.50 13.92
C THR A 166 -3.91 -5.08 14.23
N ASP A 167 -3.39 -5.95 13.37
CA ASP A 167 -2.04 -6.48 13.51
C ASP A 167 -1.01 -5.39 13.25
N TYR A 168 0.13 -5.48 13.93
CA TYR A 168 1.24 -4.57 13.75
C TYR A 168 2.58 -5.29 13.63
N VAL A 169 3.55 -4.60 13.07
CA VAL A 169 4.97 -4.97 13.05
C VAL A 169 5.82 -3.76 13.44
N GLU A 170 6.92 -4.02 14.14
CA GLU A 170 7.84 -2.99 14.67
C GLU A 170 9.16 -3.00 13.91
N GLY A 171 9.80 -1.83 13.79
CA GLY A 171 11.17 -1.68 13.29
C GLY A 171 11.43 -2.31 11.93
N VAL A 172 10.42 -2.36 11.07
CA VAL A 172 10.55 -2.99 9.75
C VAL A 172 11.01 -2.02 8.69
N THR A 173 11.56 -2.58 7.64
CA THR A 173 11.96 -1.88 6.41
C THR A 173 11.25 -2.50 5.23
N ILE A 174 10.81 -1.68 4.29
CA ILE A 174 10.39 -2.11 2.95
C ILE A 174 11.30 -1.48 1.91
N VAL A 175 11.61 -2.24 0.86
CA VAL A 175 12.42 -1.79 -0.28
C VAL A 175 11.61 -1.93 -1.55
N VAL A 176 11.37 -0.82 -2.21
CA VAL A 176 10.72 -0.75 -3.52
C VAL A 176 11.82 -0.66 -4.57
N GLU A 177 12.02 -1.72 -5.34
CA GLU A 177 13.06 -1.78 -6.35
C GLU A 177 12.67 -2.70 -7.51
N PRO A 178 12.54 -2.15 -8.73
CA PRO A 178 12.60 -0.72 -9.05
C PRO A 178 11.30 0.03 -8.77
N LEU A 179 11.40 1.29 -8.40
CA LEU A 179 10.34 2.26 -8.59
C LEU A 179 10.54 2.87 -9.99
N LYS A 180 9.71 2.50 -10.96
CA LYS A 180 9.78 3.03 -12.32
C LYS A 180 9.02 4.34 -12.44
N VAL A 181 9.66 5.35 -13.01
CA VAL A 181 9.07 6.66 -13.24
C VAL A 181 9.23 7.04 -14.71
N LEU A 182 8.15 7.47 -15.36
CA LEU A 182 8.21 7.92 -16.75
C LEU A 182 9.14 9.12 -16.89
N ALA A 183 10.11 9.03 -17.82
CA ALA A 183 11.20 9.98 -17.98
C ALA A 183 10.77 11.26 -18.76
N ASP A 184 9.54 11.74 -18.54
CA ASP A 184 8.97 12.96 -19.18
C ASP A 184 9.20 14.24 -18.37
N LYS A 185 9.99 14.18 -17.30
CA LYS A 185 10.30 15.29 -16.38
C LYS A 185 9.11 15.83 -15.58
N MET A 186 7.95 15.17 -15.63
CA MET A 186 6.77 15.59 -14.86
C MET A 186 6.88 15.17 -13.38
N ILE A 187 7.53 14.06 -13.12
CA ILE A 187 7.84 13.57 -11.78
C ILE A 187 9.36 13.53 -11.66
N THR A 188 9.91 14.46 -10.92
CA THR A 188 11.36 14.59 -10.72
C THR A 188 11.82 13.97 -9.40
N LEU A 189 13.11 13.67 -9.27
CA LEU A 189 13.69 13.16 -8.02
C LEU A 189 13.40 14.08 -6.82
N PRO A 190 13.58 15.42 -6.88
CA PRO A 190 13.21 16.29 -5.76
C PRO A 190 11.74 16.21 -5.38
N LEU A 191 10.85 16.06 -6.35
CA LEU A 191 9.41 15.93 -6.10
C LEU A 191 9.10 14.58 -5.42
N LEU A 192 9.77 13.49 -5.84
CA LEU A 192 9.66 12.18 -5.16
C LEU A 192 10.15 12.27 -3.72
N GLN A 193 11.28 12.93 -3.49
CA GLN A 193 11.83 13.16 -2.14
C GLN A 193 10.83 13.90 -1.25
N GLN A 194 10.24 14.99 -1.73
CA GLN A 194 9.21 15.74 -0.97
C GLN A 194 7.97 14.89 -0.68
N MET A 195 7.53 14.05 -1.63
CA MET A 195 6.40 13.14 -1.39
C MET A 195 6.73 12.10 -0.33
N LEU A 196 7.94 11.55 -0.33
CA LEU A 196 8.39 10.57 0.65
C LEU A 196 8.61 11.21 2.04
N GLU A 197 9.17 12.42 2.10
CA GLU A 197 9.31 13.18 3.35
C GLU A 197 7.95 13.48 4.00
N TYR A 198 7.01 14.02 3.22
CA TYR A 198 5.65 14.22 3.69
C TYR A 198 5.01 12.89 4.11
N GLY A 199 5.17 11.86 3.29
CA GLY A 199 4.63 10.52 3.54
C GLY A 199 5.18 9.89 4.81
N GLY A 200 6.44 10.13 5.13
CA GLY A 200 7.09 9.66 6.34
C GLY A 200 6.43 10.18 7.61
N ILE A 201 6.08 11.46 7.62
CA ILE A 201 5.35 12.08 8.75
C ILE A 201 3.87 11.67 8.74
N HIS A 202 3.25 11.61 7.57
CA HIS A 202 1.84 11.23 7.42
C HIS A 202 1.56 9.77 7.79
N GLY A 203 2.57 8.90 7.65
CA GLY A 203 2.50 7.46 7.88
C GLY A 203 1.97 6.66 6.70
N PHE A 204 2.34 5.38 6.68
CA PHE A 204 1.92 4.36 5.73
C PHE A 204 1.11 3.27 6.45
N GLY A 205 0.19 2.61 5.76
CA GLY A 205 -0.62 1.53 6.34
C GLY A 205 -1.92 2.01 6.98
N ALA A 206 -2.41 1.29 7.97
CA ALA A 206 -3.61 1.64 8.72
C ALA A 206 -3.28 2.56 9.91
N GLU A 207 -4.32 3.11 10.54
CA GLU A 207 -4.26 3.91 11.78
C GLU A 207 -3.31 5.14 11.73
N ARG A 208 -3.03 5.66 10.54
CA ARG A 208 -2.15 6.84 10.32
C ARG A 208 -2.61 8.07 11.10
N GLY A 209 -3.92 8.25 11.26
CA GLY A 209 -4.50 9.35 12.04
C GLY A 209 -4.14 9.31 13.53
N LEU A 210 -3.61 8.20 14.02
CA LEU A 210 -3.10 8.02 15.38
C LEU A 210 -1.57 8.07 15.48
N GLY A 211 -0.89 8.42 14.37
CA GLY A 211 0.56 8.54 14.32
C GLY A 211 1.32 7.28 13.96
N TYR A 212 0.62 6.17 13.65
CA TYR A 212 1.26 4.92 13.26
C TYR A 212 1.77 4.94 11.81
N GLY A 213 2.75 4.07 11.55
CA GLY A 213 3.31 3.88 10.22
C GLY A 213 4.21 5.02 9.74
N GLN A 214 4.71 5.85 10.64
CA GLN A 214 5.73 6.86 10.31
C GLN A 214 7.04 6.19 9.92
N TYR A 215 7.76 6.80 8.99
CA TYR A 215 8.99 6.22 8.43
C TYR A 215 9.98 7.29 7.98
N GLU A 216 11.23 6.91 7.90
CA GLU A 216 12.28 7.61 7.16
C GLU A 216 12.47 6.95 5.80
N ALA A 217 12.63 7.76 4.75
CA ALA A 217 12.83 7.26 3.41
C ALA A 217 14.16 7.70 2.82
N GLU A 218 14.81 6.76 2.12
CA GLU A 218 15.93 7.02 1.24
C GLU A 218 15.54 6.67 -0.18
N ILE A 219 15.94 7.50 -1.14
CA ILE A 219 15.74 7.26 -2.57
C ILE A 219 17.05 7.39 -3.32
N GLU A 220 17.36 6.38 -4.11
CA GLU A 220 18.57 6.30 -4.94
C GLU A 220 18.14 6.10 -6.40
N GLN A 221 18.71 6.86 -7.32
CA GLN A 221 18.52 6.64 -8.75
C GLN A 221 19.41 5.51 -9.23
N LEU A 222 18.84 4.51 -9.91
CA LEU A 222 19.54 3.34 -10.43
C LEU A 222 19.96 3.51 -11.90
N SER A 223 19.12 4.20 -12.69
CA SER A 223 19.38 4.43 -14.12
C SER A 223 18.67 5.69 -14.62
#